data_895f8e85b2de4aa193fae8d1e0a0f129
#
_entry.id   895f8e85b2de4aa193fae8d1e0a0f129
#
_cell.length_a   1.000
_cell.length_b   1.000
_cell.length_c   1.000
_cell.angle_alpha   90.00
_cell.angle_beta   90.00
_cell.angle_gamma   90.00
#
_symmetry.space_group_name_H-M   'P 1'
#
loop_
_entity.id
_entity.type
_entity.pdbx_description
1 polymer ?
#
loop_
_entity_poly.entity_id
_entity_poly.type
_entity_poly.pdbx_seq_one_letter_code
_entity_poly.pdbx_strand_id
1 'polypeptide(L)'
;MHLTLDSFLNLKIILLSLAAWMKIFYKSFILNKKIIIKSYKKNNFFVILSDEFSNNLQNHHSLKNILTYFLMNEAFKKISKQNTCIFPNENQQWEMALLKNYFINNHKNIIGYQHSTSRFWDLRTYYSKENYKKGNILTSYPRPNKLAIHSKIFYKILKECGYPIKNLKLVETLKYTKLINKNLKKNINTIPIPNKNKIIITLVLGAFQNFDKALVDCLQNNINNFDKNYSFFLKDQLSSDKVLEINETDRFKKINGDLLDVYRVSDLVLISNPSSAVLDAMYMKVPFYVYDGQDFLNFSPMYSIIDKKYFIRDYNFVSKIKSFKKNSSKELWNFNKKNILNDNNNVKEWEKIIKY
;
A
#
# COMPACT_ATOMS: atom_id res chain seq x y z
N MET A 1 -5.46 1.18 27.80
CA MET A 1 -6.70 1.94 27.62
C MET A 1 -6.85 2.25 26.14
N HIS A 2 -7.98 1.87 25.55
CA HIS A 2 -8.30 2.20 24.16
C HIS A 2 -9.29 3.37 24.17
N LEU A 3 -8.99 4.42 23.41
CA LEU A 3 -9.83 5.59 23.21
C LEU A 3 -10.15 5.73 21.73
N THR A 4 -11.41 5.87 21.38
CA THR A 4 -11.84 6.20 20.03
C THR A 4 -11.96 7.72 19.88
N LEU A 5 -11.76 8.25 18.70
CA LEU A 5 -11.92 9.69 18.45
C LEU A 5 -13.34 10.16 18.75
N ASP A 6 -14.34 9.32 18.52
CA ASP A 6 -15.73 9.64 18.76
C ASP A 6 -16.05 9.92 20.23
N SER A 7 -15.25 9.36 21.17
CA SER A 7 -15.41 9.64 22.60
C SER A 7 -15.13 11.11 22.98
N PHE A 8 -14.53 11.88 22.10
CA PHE A 8 -14.25 13.31 22.26
C PHE A 8 -15.29 14.20 21.57
N LEU A 9 -16.29 13.61 20.90
CA LEU A 9 -17.33 14.36 20.18
C LEU A 9 -18.22 15.12 21.16
N ASN A 10 -18.47 16.39 20.87
CA ASN A 10 -19.41 17.24 21.60
C ASN A 10 -20.01 18.30 20.66
N LEU A 11 -21.05 18.97 21.10
CA LEU A 11 -21.77 19.96 20.30
C LEU A 11 -20.84 21.10 19.83
N LYS A 12 -19.93 21.57 20.67
CA LYS A 12 -18.94 22.60 20.30
C LYS A 12 -18.09 22.21 19.12
N ILE A 13 -17.59 20.96 19.09
CA ILE A 13 -16.78 20.44 17.99
C ILE A 13 -17.59 20.37 16.70
N ILE A 14 -18.84 19.92 16.79
CA ILE A 14 -19.74 19.87 15.63
C ILE A 14 -19.93 21.28 15.05
N LEU A 15 -20.27 22.27 15.88
CA LEU A 15 -20.49 23.65 15.45
C LEU A 15 -19.22 24.27 14.85
N LEU A 16 -18.05 24.07 15.47
CA LEU A 16 -16.77 24.53 14.94
C LEU A 16 -16.44 23.88 13.60
N SER A 17 -16.73 22.59 13.44
CA SER A 17 -16.49 21.86 12.19
C SER A 17 -17.37 22.38 11.07
N LEU A 18 -18.65 22.61 11.34
CA LEU A 18 -19.58 23.17 10.36
C LEU A 18 -19.19 24.61 9.96
N ALA A 19 -18.84 25.45 10.93
CA ALA A 19 -18.41 26.83 10.65
C ALA A 19 -17.12 26.85 9.81
N ALA A 20 -16.14 26.01 10.14
CA ALA A 20 -14.90 25.89 9.38
C ALA A 20 -15.16 25.33 7.97
N TRP A 21 -16.06 24.35 7.83
CA TRP A 21 -16.43 23.78 6.54
C TRP A 21 -17.14 24.83 5.67
N MET A 22 -18.10 25.56 6.19
CA MET A 22 -18.78 26.64 5.44
C MET A 22 -17.78 27.70 4.96
N LYS A 23 -16.81 28.08 5.78
CA LYS A 23 -15.75 29.02 5.39
C LYS A 23 -14.88 28.47 4.24
N ILE A 24 -14.51 27.19 4.28
CA ILE A 24 -13.73 26.54 3.20
C ILE A 24 -14.58 26.42 1.94
N PHE A 25 -15.84 25.99 2.08
CA PHE A 25 -16.81 25.88 1.01
C PHE A 25 -16.95 27.22 0.25
N TYR A 26 -17.22 28.31 0.95
CA TYR A 26 -17.33 29.65 0.35
C TYR A 26 -16.02 30.07 -0.35
N LYS A 27 -14.87 29.89 0.33
CA LYS A 27 -13.59 30.23 -0.24
C LYS A 27 -13.23 29.40 -1.47
N SER A 28 -13.70 28.16 -1.55
CA SER A 28 -13.40 27.28 -2.69
C SER A 28 -13.96 27.80 -4.00
N PHE A 29 -15.15 28.44 -3.99
CA PHE A 29 -15.70 29.07 -5.19
C PHE A 29 -14.85 30.23 -5.69
N ILE A 30 -14.35 31.07 -4.78
CA ILE A 30 -13.48 32.20 -5.13
C ILE A 30 -12.14 31.71 -5.66
N LEU A 31 -11.57 30.69 -5.00
CA LEU A 31 -10.30 30.12 -5.36
C LEU A 31 -10.38 29.37 -6.70
N ASN A 32 -11.45 28.62 -6.93
CA ASN A 32 -11.66 27.86 -8.15
C ASN A 32 -11.65 28.77 -9.40
N LYS A 33 -12.37 29.90 -9.34
CA LYS A 33 -12.34 30.88 -10.43
C LYS A 33 -10.93 31.42 -10.73
N LYS A 34 -10.15 31.76 -9.70
CA LYS A 34 -8.78 32.27 -9.86
C LYS A 34 -7.82 31.22 -10.42
N ILE A 35 -7.95 29.98 -9.99
CA ILE A 35 -7.09 28.88 -10.44
C ILE A 35 -7.44 28.49 -11.87
N ILE A 36 -8.72 28.41 -12.22
CA ILE A 36 -9.18 28.15 -13.59
C ILE A 36 -8.61 29.19 -14.55
N ILE A 37 -8.74 30.46 -14.23
CA ILE A 37 -8.24 31.56 -15.07
C ILE A 37 -6.71 31.49 -15.24
N LYS A 38 -5.98 31.12 -14.18
CA LYS A 38 -4.52 31.06 -14.20
C LYS A 38 -4.00 29.82 -14.93
N SER A 39 -4.69 28.69 -14.83
CA SER A 39 -4.29 27.43 -15.48
C SER A 39 -4.63 27.40 -16.97
N TYR A 40 -5.70 28.04 -17.39
CA TYR A 40 -6.06 28.18 -18.80
C TYR A 40 -4.96 28.86 -19.62
N LYS A 41 -4.16 29.72 -18.98
CA LYS A 41 -3.04 30.42 -19.61
C LYS A 41 -1.73 29.60 -19.65
N LYS A 42 -1.60 28.53 -18.90
CA LYS A 42 -0.31 27.80 -18.76
C LYS A 42 -0.31 26.30 -18.98
N ASN A 43 -1.32 25.54 -18.56
CA ASN A 43 -1.36 24.08 -18.73
C ASN A 43 -2.78 23.52 -18.49
N ASN A 44 -3.23 22.56 -19.30
CA ASN A 44 -4.54 21.91 -19.21
C ASN A 44 -4.74 20.96 -18.00
N PHE A 45 -3.77 20.86 -17.09
CA PHE A 45 -3.85 19.98 -15.93
C PHE A 45 -4.99 20.30 -14.94
N PHE A 46 -5.43 21.56 -14.93
CA PHE A 46 -6.49 21.97 -13.98
C PHE A 46 -7.85 21.38 -14.34
N VAL A 47 -8.15 21.13 -15.60
CA VAL A 47 -9.41 20.50 -16.01
C VAL A 47 -9.52 19.11 -15.41
N ILE A 48 -8.42 18.34 -15.39
CA ILE A 48 -8.35 17.00 -14.79
C ILE A 48 -8.50 17.06 -13.27
N LEU A 49 -7.97 18.12 -12.63
CA LEU A 49 -7.97 18.28 -11.18
C LEU A 49 -9.18 19.05 -10.64
N SER A 50 -9.99 19.68 -11.50
CA SER A 50 -11.12 20.54 -11.07
C SER A 50 -12.17 19.77 -10.28
N ASP A 51 -12.49 18.56 -10.75
CA ASP A 51 -13.49 17.71 -10.10
C ASP A 51 -12.98 17.21 -8.76
N GLU A 52 -11.73 16.77 -8.70
CA GLU A 52 -11.06 16.37 -7.46
C GLU A 52 -10.94 17.53 -6.47
N PHE A 53 -10.63 18.74 -6.96
CA PHE A 53 -10.55 19.94 -6.15
C PHE A 53 -11.90 20.30 -5.54
N SER A 54 -12.96 20.30 -6.35
CA SER A 54 -14.33 20.55 -5.89
C SER A 54 -14.79 19.47 -4.93
N ASN A 55 -14.59 18.21 -5.25
CA ASN A 55 -14.92 17.08 -4.40
C ASN A 55 -14.21 17.12 -3.04
N ASN A 56 -12.95 17.51 -3.01
CA ASN A 56 -12.19 17.56 -1.76
C ASN A 56 -12.49 18.78 -0.87
N LEU A 57 -13.04 19.87 -1.42
CA LEU A 57 -13.31 21.09 -0.66
C LEU A 57 -14.80 21.31 -0.34
N GLN A 58 -15.70 20.78 -1.17
CA GLN A 58 -17.12 21.12 -1.12
C GLN A 58 -18.03 20.00 -0.62
N ASN A 59 -17.56 18.76 -0.56
CA ASN A 59 -18.38 17.62 -0.19
C ASN A 59 -18.19 17.14 1.26
N HIS A 60 -18.85 16.06 1.62
CA HIS A 60 -18.81 15.44 2.93
C HIS A 60 -17.40 14.97 3.37
N HIS A 61 -16.50 14.66 2.42
CA HIS A 61 -15.11 14.31 2.75
C HIS A 61 -14.37 15.48 3.38
N SER A 62 -14.60 16.70 2.88
CA SER A 62 -14.06 17.92 3.49
C SER A 62 -14.53 18.08 4.93
N LEU A 63 -15.85 17.96 5.16
CA LEU A 63 -16.43 18.06 6.50
C LEU A 63 -15.87 16.97 7.45
N LYS A 64 -15.74 15.72 6.98
CA LYS A 64 -15.15 14.63 7.73
C LYS A 64 -13.70 14.92 8.14
N ASN A 65 -12.89 15.45 7.24
CA ASN A 65 -11.50 15.80 7.53
C ASN A 65 -11.38 16.94 8.55
N ILE A 66 -12.26 17.95 8.46
CA ILE A 66 -12.31 19.05 9.41
C ILE A 66 -12.77 18.55 10.80
N LEU A 67 -13.78 17.69 10.85
CA LEU A 67 -14.23 17.07 12.09
C LEU A 67 -13.10 16.23 12.72
N THR A 68 -12.41 15.42 11.94
CA THR A 68 -11.25 14.65 12.39
C THR A 68 -10.16 15.56 12.97
N TYR A 69 -9.89 16.70 12.35
CA TYR A 69 -8.94 17.69 12.87
C TYR A 69 -9.33 18.22 14.26
N PHE A 70 -10.58 18.61 14.45
CA PHE A 70 -11.04 19.12 15.74
C PHE A 70 -11.13 18.04 16.82
N LEU A 71 -11.54 16.82 16.45
CA LEU A 71 -11.55 15.68 17.36
C LEU A 71 -10.14 15.33 17.85
N MET A 72 -9.16 15.30 16.96
CA MET A 72 -7.75 15.06 17.33
C MET A 72 -7.20 16.19 18.20
N ASN A 73 -7.55 17.45 17.93
CA ASN A 73 -7.14 18.55 18.77
C ASN A 73 -7.69 18.40 20.20
N GLU A 74 -8.96 18.05 20.35
CA GLU A 74 -9.57 17.84 21.65
C GLU A 74 -8.98 16.62 22.37
N ALA A 75 -8.76 15.54 21.64
CA ALA A 75 -8.10 14.35 22.19
C ALA A 75 -6.72 14.66 22.74
N PHE A 76 -5.87 15.33 21.96
CA PHE A 76 -4.50 15.66 22.40
C PHE A 76 -4.43 16.72 23.49
N LYS A 77 -5.49 17.51 23.69
CA LYS A 77 -5.60 18.39 24.88
C LYS A 77 -5.91 17.62 26.15
N LYS A 78 -6.75 16.59 26.05
CA LYS A 78 -7.25 15.85 27.22
C LYS A 78 -6.36 14.71 27.65
N ILE A 79 -5.65 14.06 26.74
CA ILE A 79 -4.73 12.98 27.11
C ILE A 79 -3.44 13.55 27.74
N SER A 80 -2.87 12.80 28.66
CA SER A 80 -1.56 13.12 29.23
C SER A 80 -0.48 13.28 28.14
N LYS A 81 0.56 14.10 28.40
CA LYS A 81 1.63 14.31 27.43
C LYS A 81 2.33 12.99 27.08
N GLN A 82 2.29 12.65 25.81
CA GLN A 82 2.91 11.44 25.30
C GLN A 82 4.39 11.69 24.99
N ASN A 83 5.25 10.77 25.41
CA ASN A 83 6.67 10.82 25.08
C ASN A 83 6.91 10.38 23.64
N THR A 84 6.19 9.38 23.18
CA THR A 84 6.32 8.86 21.81
C THR A 84 4.94 8.42 21.27
N CYS A 85 4.67 8.82 20.05
CA CYS A 85 3.54 8.35 19.26
C CYS A 85 4.07 7.63 18.01
N ILE A 86 3.50 6.50 17.67
CA ILE A 86 3.84 5.76 16.44
C ILE A 86 2.55 5.61 15.63
N PHE A 87 2.60 5.92 14.32
CA PHE A 87 1.46 5.80 13.43
C PHE A 87 1.88 5.25 12.05
N PRO A 88 0.98 4.52 11.36
CA PRO A 88 1.23 4.09 9.98
C PRO A 88 1.23 5.30 9.06
N ASN A 89 2.32 5.50 8.30
CA ASN A 89 2.46 6.63 7.39
C ASN A 89 2.18 6.21 5.95
N GLU A 90 1.07 6.67 5.43
CA GLU A 90 0.60 6.46 4.05
C GLU A 90 0.30 7.78 3.33
N ASN A 91 0.62 8.92 3.97
CA ASN A 91 0.32 10.28 3.52
C ASN A 91 -1.19 10.53 3.34
N GLN A 92 -1.99 10.02 4.27
CA GLN A 92 -3.41 10.24 4.34
C GLN A 92 -3.75 11.57 5.02
N GLN A 93 -4.95 12.09 4.74
CA GLN A 93 -5.38 13.40 5.27
C GLN A 93 -5.48 13.42 6.80
N TRP A 94 -5.92 12.31 7.42
CA TRP A 94 -5.98 12.19 8.87
C TRP A 94 -4.60 12.26 9.54
N GLU A 95 -3.55 11.83 8.85
CA GLU A 95 -2.17 11.92 9.36
C GLU A 95 -1.72 13.37 9.47
N MET A 96 -2.13 14.23 8.55
CA MET A 96 -1.85 15.66 8.62
C MET A 96 -2.54 16.30 9.83
N ALA A 97 -3.78 15.89 10.11
CA ALA A 97 -4.51 16.31 11.31
C ALA A 97 -3.83 15.81 12.58
N LEU A 98 -3.41 14.55 12.61
CA LEU A 98 -2.65 13.95 13.71
C LEU A 98 -1.38 14.74 13.99
N LEU A 99 -0.51 14.89 13.00
CA LEU A 99 0.79 15.56 13.13
C LEU A 99 0.63 17.00 13.59
N LYS A 100 -0.29 17.76 12.97
CA LYS A 100 -0.52 19.15 13.34
C LYS A 100 -0.96 19.30 14.78
N ASN A 101 -1.92 18.49 15.20
CA ASN A 101 -2.49 18.58 16.55
C ASN A 101 -1.55 18.01 17.62
N TYR A 102 -0.76 16.99 17.28
CA TYR A 102 0.27 16.46 18.18
C TYR A 102 1.28 17.54 18.57
N PHE A 103 1.79 18.29 17.60
CA PHE A 103 2.75 19.37 17.85
C PHE A 103 2.15 20.58 18.55
N ILE A 104 0.94 21.02 18.13
CA ILE A 104 0.28 22.17 18.76
C ILE A 104 0.04 21.91 20.25
N ASN A 105 -0.27 20.69 20.63
CA ASN A 105 -0.51 20.30 22.00
C ASN A 105 0.77 19.90 22.77
N ASN A 106 1.96 20.19 22.24
CA ASN A 106 3.25 19.99 22.90
C ASN A 106 3.54 18.55 23.36
N HIS A 107 3.11 17.56 22.58
CA HIS A 107 3.59 16.19 22.72
C HIS A 107 5.01 16.06 22.13
N LYS A 108 5.82 15.07 22.59
CA LYS A 108 7.25 15.11 22.30
C LYS A 108 7.64 14.52 20.94
N ASN A 109 7.64 13.22 20.81
CA ASN A 109 8.20 12.51 19.67
C ASN A 109 7.10 11.80 18.88
N ILE A 110 7.08 11.96 17.56
CA ILE A 110 6.15 11.27 16.71
C ILE A 110 6.89 10.58 15.56
N ILE A 111 6.63 9.29 15.41
CA ILE A 111 7.29 8.40 14.46
C ILE A 111 6.23 7.92 13.47
N GLY A 112 6.37 8.30 12.19
CA GLY A 112 5.65 7.65 11.11
C GLY A 112 6.39 6.39 10.69
N TYR A 113 5.69 5.28 10.49
CA TYR A 113 6.34 4.10 9.93
C TYR A 113 5.74 3.71 8.59
N GLN A 114 6.59 3.26 7.69
CA GLN A 114 6.17 2.74 6.40
C GLN A 114 5.32 1.49 6.62
N HIS A 115 3.99 1.63 6.45
CA HIS A 115 3.04 0.55 6.65
C HIS A 115 3.02 -0.39 5.44
N SER A 116 2.97 0.17 4.25
CA SER A 116 2.87 -0.58 3.01
C SER A 116 4.12 -0.41 2.13
N THR A 117 4.27 -1.29 1.16
CA THR A 117 5.34 -1.18 0.16
C THR A 117 5.02 -0.03 -0.79
N SER A 118 5.97 0.85 -1.01
CA SER A 118 5.82 1.93 -1.98
C SER A 118 5.79 1.39 -3.40
N ARG A 119 4.92 1.97 -4.21
CA ARG A 119 4.76 1.65 -5.63
C ARG A 119 5.31 2.79 -6.47
N PHE A 120 5.92 2.49 -7.59
CA PHE A 120 6.56 3.50 -8.45
C PHE A 120 5.59 4.62 -8.87
N TRP A 121 4.35 4.28 -9.22
CA TRP A 121 3.33 5.24 -9.64
C TRP A 121 2.44 5.76 -8.52
N ASP A 122 2.70 5.40 -7.26
CA ASP A 122 1.96 5.91 -6.10
C ASP A 122 2.49 7.29 -5.71
N LEU A 123 1.96 8.31 -6.36
CA LEU A 123 2.41 9.70 -6.20
C LEU A 123 2.15 10.28 -4.80
N ARG A 124 1.36 9.61 -3.95
CA ARG A 124 1.13 10.04 -2.56
C ARG A 124 2.43 10.13 -1.76
N THR A 125 3.44 9.40 -2.15
CA THR A 125 4.72 9.34 -1.45
C THR A 125 5.78 10.29 -2.02
N TYR A 126 5.49 10.95 -3.14
CA TYR A 126 6.42 11.83 -3.82
C TYR A 126 6.03 13.29 -3.63
N TYR A 127 6.85 14.02 -2.92
CA TYR A 127 6.68 15.45 -2.70
C TYR A 127 7.80 16.25 -3.39
N SER A 128 7.46 17.46 -3.80
CA SER A 128 8.47 18.42 -4.23
C SER A 128 9.44 18.78 -3.10
N LYS A 129 10.70 19.02 -3.42
CA LYS A 129 11.71 19.53 -2.47
C LYS A 129 11.24 20.80 -1.76
N GLU A 130 10.43 21.61 -2.43
CA GLU A 130 9.84 22.84 -1.88
C GLU A 130 8.94 22.54 -0.65
N ASN A 131 8.24 21.40 -0.64
CA ASN A 131 7.36 21.02 0.47
C ASN A 131 8.13 20.73 1.76
N TYR A 132 9.46 20.57 1.67
CA TYR A 132 10.31 20.29 2.81
C TYR A 132 11.09 21.52 3.31
N LYS A 133 11.00 22.66 2.62
CA LYS A 133 11.65 23.91 3.05
C LYS A 133 10.99 24.48 4.29
N LYS A 134 11.80 24.86 5.28
CA LYS A 134 11.32 25.57 6.48
C LYS A 134 10.80 26.97 6.12
N GLY A 135 9.71 27.37 6.80
CA GLY A 135 9.21 28.75 6.75
C GLY A 135 8.18 29.05 5.66
N ASN A 136 7.95 28.16 4.73
CA ASN A 136 6.88 28.32 3.74
C ASN A 136 5.60 27.64 4.22
N ILE A 137 4.71 28.40 4.85
CA ILE A 137 3.42 27.91 5.38
C ILE A 137 2.56 27.27 4.29
N LEU A 138 2.71 27.71 3.04
CA LEU A 138 1.90 27.21 1.91
C LEU A 138 2.44 25.91 1.32
N THR A 139 3.69 25.57 1.58
CA THR A 139 4.36 24.40 1.00
C THR A 139 4.94 23.45 2.02
N SER A 140 5.00 23.81 3.32
CA SER A 140 5.50 22.93 4.36
C SER A 140 4.40 22.04 4.92
N TYR A 141 4.40 20.75 4.54
CA TYR A 141 3.53 19.77 5.18
C TYR A 141 3.99 19.45 6.59
N PRO A 142 3.07 19.23 7.55
CA PRO A 142 3.44 18.66 8.84
C PRO A 142 4.01 17.26 8.59
N ARG A 143 5.10 16.94 9.29
CA ARG A 143 5.80 15.66 9.11
C ARG A 143 6.26 15.13 10.47
N PRO A 144 6.41 13.81 10.59
CA PRO A 144 6.88 13.22 11.83
C PRO A 144 8.33 13.66 12.16
N ASN A 145 8.71 13.58 13.44
CA ASN A 145 10.09 13.78 13.85
C ASN A 145 11.02 12.77 13.20
N LYS A 146 10.55 11.52 13.08
CA LYS A 146 11.27 10.41 12.44
C LYS A 146 10.31 9.66 11.52
N LEU A 147 10.80 9.31 10.34
CA LEU A 147 10.11 8.44 9.40
C LEU A 147 10.87 7.11 9.30
N ALA A 148 10.28 6.07 9.89
CA ALA A 148 10.83 4.73 9.92
C ALA A 148 10.52 3.99 8.62
N ILE A 149 11.54 3.70 7.82
CA ILE A 149 11.46 3.08 6.50
C ILE A 149 12.13 1.71 6.54
N HIS A 150 11.42 0.68 6.14
CA HIS A 150 11.97 -0.68 6.06
C HIS A 150 12.47 -1.05 4.64
N SER A 151 12.04 -0.32 3.62
CA SER A 151 12.47 -0.51 2.23
C SER A 151 13.69 0.37 1.93
N LYS A 152 14.82 -0.25 1.59
CA LYS A 152 16.03 0.46 1.16
C LYS A 152 15.81 1.27 -0.11
N ILE A 153 15.01 0.73 -1.02
CA ILE A 153 14.67 1.39 -2.28
C ILE A 153 13.84 2.65 -2.01
N PHE A 154 12.83 2.52 -1.17
CA PHE A 154 11.99 3.68 -0.83
C PHE A 154 12.78 4.74 -0.03
N TYR A 155 13.65 4.31 0.86
CA TYR A 155 14.57 5.20 1.55
C TYR A 155 15.41 6.04 0.56
N LYS A 156 15.96 5.39 -0.49
CA LYS A 156 16.71 6.06 -1.55
C LYS A 156 15.83 7.05 -2.32
N ILE A 157 14.62 6.64 -2.71
CA ILE A 157 13.66 7.50 -3.42
C ILE A 157 13.33 8.75 -2.60
N LEU A 158 12.97 8.60 -1.34
CA LEU A 158 12.67 9.75 -0.46
C LEU A 158 13.86 10.70 -0.31
N LYS A 159 15.07 10.17 -0.21
CA LYS A 159 16.29 10.98 -0.17
C LYS A 159 16.46 11.78 -1.45
N GLU A 160 16.26 11.17 -2.61
CA GLU A 160 16.34 11.82 -3.93
C GLU A 160 15.25 12.87 -4.13
N CYS A 161 14.04 12.63 -3.61
CA CYS A 161 12.95 13.60 -3.58
C CYS A 161 13.18 14.75 -2.60
N GLY A 162 14.28 14.76 -1.84
CA GLY A 162 14.67 15.84 -0.93
C GLY A 162 14.02 15.79 0.43
N TYR A 163 13.47 14.64 0.85
CA TYR A 163 13.02 14.46 2.23
C TYR A 163 14.20 14.67 3.20
N PRO A 164 14.01 15.38 4.34
CA PRO A 164 15.11 15.68 5.25
C PRO A 164 15.76 14.40 5.82
N ILE A 165 17.00 14.15 5.43
CA ILE A 165 17.74 12.92 5.74
C ILE A 165 17.81 12.65 7.24
N LYS A 166 17.96 13.69 8.07
CA LYS A 166 17.99 13.55 9.52
C LYS A 166 16.74 12.91 10.11
N ASN A 167 15.60 13.07 9.43
CA ASN A 167 14.31 12.51 9.84
C ASN A 167 14.08 11.11 9.29
N LEU A 168 14.81 10.68 8.23
CA LEU A 168 14.71 9.33 7.68
C LEU A 168 15.50 8.34 8.53
N LYS A 169 14.87 7.23 8.89
CA LYS A 169 15.49 6.14 9.63
C LYS A 169 15.20 4.81 8.93
N LEU A 170 16.27 4.13 8.54
CA LEU A 170 16.14 2.78 7.99
C LEU A 170 16.02 1.79 9.15
N VAL A 171 14.90 1.09 9.24
CA VAL A 171 14.58 0.16 10.33
C VAL A 171 14.32 -1.24 9.79
N GLU A 172 14.29 -2.22 10.68
CA GLU A 172 13.98 -3.60 10.33
C GLU A 172 12.53 -3.77 9.88
N THR A 173 12.33 -4.69 8.95
CA THR A 173 11.02 -5.03 8.38
C THR A 173 10.24 -5.97 9.31
N LEU A 174 9.40 -5.44 10.18
CA LEU A 174 8.65 -6.24 11.15
C LEU A 174 7.65 -7.20 10.49
N LYS A 175 7.05 -6.81 9.37
CA LYS A 175 6.10 -7.65 8.63
C LYS A 175 6.69 -9.01 8.25
N TYR A 176 7.97 -9.06 7.90
CA TYR A 176 8.62 -10.27 7.39
C TYR A 176 9.42 -11.05 8.44
N THR A 177 9.46 -10.60 9.68
CA THR A 177 10.14 -11.33 10.77
C THR A 177 9.57 -12.74 10.96
N LYS A 178 8.26 -12.90 10.80
CA LYS A 178 7.62 -14.21 10.84
C LYS A 178 8.08 -15.15 9.71
N LEU A 179 8.37 -14.62 8.52
CA LEU A 179 8.83 -15.40 7.37
C LEU A 179 10.30 -15.83 7.49
N ILE A 180 11.07 -15.06 8.26
CA ILE A 180 12.49 -15.32 8.50
C ILE A 180 12.66 -16.39 9.59
N ASN A 181 11.73 -16.44 10.57
CA ASN A 181 11.71 -17.45 11.60
C ASN A 181 11.16 -18.78 11.07
N LYS A 182 12.04 -19.75 10.83
CA LYS A 182 11.73 -21.07 10.24
C LYS A 182 10.77 -21.95 11.04
N ASN A 183 10.38 -21.56 12.25
CA ASN A 183 9.59 -22.34 13.21
C ASN A 183 8.07 -22.14 13.12
N LEU A 184 7.55 -21.54 12.06
CA LEU A 184 6.11 -21.43 11.89
C LEU A 184 5.47 -22.80 11.68
N LYS A 185 4.55 -23.17 12.58
CA LYS A 185 3.72 -24.36 12.45
C LYS A 185 2.99 -24.34 11.10
N LYS A 186 3.09 -25.44 10.37
CA LYS A 186 2.44 -25.62 9.08
C LYS A 186 0.97 -25.97 9.31
N ASN A 187 0.04 -25.10 8.92
CA ASN A 187 -1.41 -25.42 8.89
C ASN A 187 -1.86 -25.76 7.46
N ILE A 188 -1.12 -26.66 6.82
CA ILE A 188 -1.37 -27.06 5.42
C ILE A 188 -2.71 -27.81 5.26
N ASN A 189 -3.24 -28.36 6.36
CA ASN A 189 -4.46 -29.20 6.35
C ASN A 189 -5.75 -28.45 5.90
N THR A 190 -5.71 -27.13 5.78
CA THR A 190 -6.87 -26.32 5.35
C THR A 190 -6.94 -26.08 3.84
N ILE A 191 -5.90 -26.47 3.09
CA ILE A 191 -5.84 -26.23 1.65
C ILE A 191 -6.02 -27.56 0.92
N PRO A 192 -7.01 -27.68 0.02
CA PRO A 192 -7.21 -28.89 -0.74
C PRO A 192 -6.03 -29.05 -1.72
N ILE A 193 -5.11 -29.97 -1.41
CA ILE A 193 -3.96 -30.25 -2.28
C ILE A 193 -4.42 -31.25 -3.35
N PRO A 194 -4.36 -30.90 -4.64
CA PRO A 194 -4.61 -31.85 -5.72
C PRO A 194 -3.57 -32.97 -5.72
N ASN A 195 -3.86 -34.05 -6.46
CA ASN A 195 -2.95 -35.17 -6.64
C ASN A 195 -1.53 -34.68 -6.99
N LYS A 196 -0.50 -35.35 -6.45
CA LYS A 196 0.93 -34.99 -6.55
C LYS A 196 1.47 -34.73 -7.95
N ASN A 197 0.77 -35.22 -8.98
CA ASN A 197 1.16 -35.07 -10.39
C ASN A 197 0.66 -33.78 -11.06
N LYS A 198 -0.11 -32.94 -10.35
CA LYS A 198 -0.62 -31.67 -10.90
C LYS A 198 0.34 -30.52 -10.64
N ILE A 199 0.38 -29.59 -11.59
CA ILE A 199 1.05 -28.30 -11.45
C ILE A 199 0.05 -27.34 -10.81
N ILE A 200 0.38 -26.86 -9.63
CA ILE A 200 -0.49 -25.98 -8.85
C ILE A 200 -0.11 -24.52 -9.13
N ILE A 201 -1.03 -23.79 -9.72
CA ILE A 201 -0.88 -22.37 -10.01
C ILE A 201 -1.88 -21.58 -9.18
N THR A 202 -1.40 -20.62 -8.40
CA THR A 202 -2.29 -19.81 -7.57
C THR A 202 -2.32 -18.36 -8.02
N LEU A 203 -3.53 -17.85 -8.27
CA LEU A 203 -3.78 -16.42 -8.47
C LEU A 203 -3.90 -15.75 -7.10
N VAL A 204 -3.06 -14.76 -6.86
CA VAL A 204 -3.09 -13.97 -5.62
C VAL A 204 -3.57 -12.56 -5.95
N LEU A 205 -4.75 -12.25 -5.45
CA LEU A 205 -5.41 -10.97 -5.71
C LEU A 205 -4.86 -9.86 -4.80
N GLY A 206 -5.14 -8.63 -5.16
CA GLY A 206 -4.75 -7.43 -4.44
C GLY A 206 -5.96 -6.67 -3.87
N ALA A 207 -5.79 -5.37 -3.66
CA ALA A 207 -6.83 -4.47 -3.15
C ALA A 207 -7.58 -3.72 -4.26
N PHE A 208 -7.23 -3.92 -5.54
CA PHE A 208 -7.75 -3.13 -6.65
C PHE A 208 -8.56 -4.03 -7.60
N GLN A 209 -9.87 -3.97 -7.46
CA GLN A 209 -10.81 -4.85 -8.16
C GLN A 209 -10.60 -4.94 -9.67
N ASN A 210 -10.30 -3.83 -10.35
CA ASN A 210 -10.12 -3.83 -11.81
C ASN A 210 -8.92 -4.68 -12.25
N PHE A 211 -7.79 -4.59 -11.52
CA PHE A 211 -6.61 -5.41 -11.79
C PHE A 211 -6.84 -6.89 -11.48
N ASP A 212 -7.56 -7.14 -10.39
CA ASP A 212 -7.88 -8.49 -9.94
C ASP A 212 -8.82 -9.18 -10.91
N LYS A 213 -9.85 -8.46 -11.36
CA LYS A 213 -10.78 -8.94 -12.38
C LYS A 213 -10.07 -9.24 -13.70
N ALA A 214 -9.21 -8.34 -14.18
CA ALA A 214 -8.48 -8.55 -15.42
C ALA A 214 -7.60 -9.82 -15.37
N LEU A 215 -6.93 -10.09 -14.26
CA LEU A 215 -6.15 -11.32 -14.08
C LEU A 215 -7.04 -12.57 -14.11
N VAL A 216 -8.19 -12.54 -13.43
CA VAL A 216 -9.13 -13.66 -13.39
C VAL A 216 -9.77 -13.90 -14.75
N ASP A 217 -10.23 -12.85 -15.42
CA ASP A 217 -10.81 -12.92 -16.76
C ASP A 217 -9.78 -13.49 -17.75
N CYS A 218 -8.53 -13.05 -17.69
CA CYS A 218 -7.46 -13.59 -18.52
C CYS A 218 -7.26 -15.11 -18.32
N LEU A 219 -7.29 -15.59 -17.06
CA LEU A 219 -7.22 -17.04 -16.81
C LEU A 219 -8.46 -17.76 -17.33
N GLN A 220 -9.66 -17.29 -17.01
CA GLN A 220 -10.92 -17.96 -17.40
C GLN A 220 -11.05 -18.09 -18.91
N ASN A 221 -10.69 -17.05 -19.65
CA ASN A 221 -10.70 -17.06 -21.13
C ASN A 221 -9.67 -18.01 -21.73
N ASN A 222 -8.62 -18.35 -20.98
CA ASN A 222 -7.52 -19.20 -21.45
C ASN A 222 -7.46 -20.59 -20.78
N ILE A 223 -8.35 -20.92 -19.87
CA ILE A 223 -8.25 -22.15 -19.06
C ILE A 223 -8.26 -23.42 -19.91
N ASN A 224 -8.98 -23.41 -21.03
CA ASN A 224 -9.06 -24.53 -21.95
C ASN A 224 -7.77 -24.74 -22.76
N ASN A 225 -6.88 -23.76 -22.78
CA ASN A 225 -5.58 -23.87 -23.45
C ASN A 225 -4.55 -24.63 -22.60
N PHE A 226 -4.86 -24.96 -21.35
CA PHE A 226 -3.98 -25.72 -20.47
C PHE A 226 -4.39 -27.19 -20.38
N ASP A 227 -3.42 -28.07 -20.26
CA ASP A 227 -3.61 -29.49 -20.12
C ASP A 227 -4.29 -29.84 -18.78
N LYS A 228 -4.85 -31.06 -18.66
CA LYS A 228 -5.56 -31.51 -17.44
C LYS A 228 -4.65 -31.64 -16.21
N ASN A 229 -3.34 -31.60 -16.36
CA ASN A 229 -2.37 -31.61 -15.25
C ASN A 229 -2.19 -30.25 -14.56
N TYR A 230 -2.79 -29.15 -15.08
CA TYR A 230 -2.80 -27.85 -14.41
C TYR A 230 -4.03 -27.74 -13.49
N SER A 231 -3.81 -27.27 -12.26
CA SER A 231 -4.84 -26.87 -11.32
C SER A 231 -4.62 -25.44 -10.89
N PHE A 232 -5.68 -24.64 -10.93
CA PHE A 232 -5.64 -23.22 -10.60
C PHE A 232 -6.39 -22.96 -9.31
N PHE A 233 -5.78 -22.18 -8.43
CA PHE A 233 -6.41 -21.67 -7.22
C PHE A 233 -6.52 -20.17 -7.25
N LEU A 234 -7.56 -19.65 -6.62
CA LEU A 234 -7.73 -18.23 -6.37
C LEU A 234 -7.61 -17.94 -4.88
N LYS A 235 -6.65 -17.12 -4.51
CA LYS A 235 -6.51 -16.57 -3.16
C LYS A 235 -6.89 -15.10 -3.17
N ASP A 236 -8.03 -14.83 -2.55
CA ASP A 236 -8.55 -13.46 -2.39
C ASP A 236 -7.91 -12.74 -1.21
N GLN A 237 -7.94 -11.40 -1.23
CA GLN A 237 -7.50 -10.59 -0.11
C GLN A 237 -8.60 -10.52 0.95
N LEU A 238 -8.25 -10.79 2.22
CA LEU A 238 -9.19 -10.82 3.34
C LEU A 238 -9.92 -9.48 3.61
N SER A 239 -9.36 -8.37 3.13
CA SER A 239 -9.90 -7.01 3.37
C SER A 239 -10.67 -6.44 2.18
N SER A 240 -10.93 -7.21 1.14
CA SER A 240 -11.74 -6.72 0.02
C SER A 240 -13.22 -6.79 0.41
N ASP A 241 -13.87 -5.62 0.53
CA ASP A 241 -15.33 -5.51 0.76
C ASP A 241 -16.17 -6.09 -0.41
N LYS A 242 -15.51 -6.45 -1.51
CA LYS A 242 -16.11 -7.01 -2.71
C LYS A 242 -15.48 -8.35 -3.03
N VAL A 243 -16.25 -9.40 -2.79
CA VAL A 243 -15.90 -10.75 -3.24
C VAL A 243 -15.97 -10.78 -4.75
N LEU A 244 -14.86 -11.13 -5.41
CA LEU A 244 -14.87 -11.36 -6.83
C LEU A 244 -15.61 -12.68 -7.11
N GLU A 245 -16.70 -12.59 -7.85
CA GLU A 245 -17.43 -13.79 -8.30
C GLU A 245 -16.61 -14.48 -9.38
N ILE A 246 -16.41 -15.79 -9.23
CA ILE A 246 -15.72 -16.62 -10.20
C ILE A 246 -16.59 -17.84 -10.55
N ASN A 247 -16.49 -18.28 -11.78
CA ASN A 247 -17.05 -19.56 -12.19
C ASN A 247 -16.08 -20.67 -11.77
N GLU A 248 -16.36 -21.29 -10.61
CA GLU A 248 -15.56 -22.42 -10.13
C GLU A 248 -15.76 -23.65 -11.03
N THR A 249 -14.67 -24.37 -11.22
CA THR A 249 -14.64 -25.62 -11.98
C THR A 249 -13.78 -26.65 -11.24
N ASP A 250 -13.72 -27.88 -11.69
CA ASP A 250 -12.80 -28.88 -11.10
C ASP A 250 -11.33 -28.48 -11.18
N ARG A 251 -11.00 -27.56 -12.10
CA ARG A 251 -9.62 -27.09 -12.32
C ARG A 251 -9.35 -25.71 -11.78
N PHE A 252 -10.36 -24.91 -11.43
CA PHE A 252 -10.24 -23.57 -10.91
C PHE A 252 -11.14 -23.37 -9.69
N LYS A 253 -10.56 -23.22 -8.52
CA LYS A 253 -11.28 -23.14 -7.25
C LYS A 253 -10.77 -21.99 -6.39
N LYS A 254 -11.68 -21.37 -5.67
CA LYS A 254 -11.32 -20.43 -4.60
C LYS A 254 -10.80 -21.19 -3.38
N ILE A 255 -9.73 -20.67 -2.77
CA ILE A 255 -9.15 -21.27 -1.57
C ILE A 255 -9.10 -20.25 -0.44
N ASN A 256 -9.34 -20.75 0.76
CA ASN A 256 -9.19 -20.02 2.02
C ASN A 256 -7.86 -20.44 2.69
N GLY A 257 -7.44 -19.68 3.69
CA GLY A 257 -6.23 -19.98 4.46
C GLY A 257 -5.23 -18.81 4.48
N ASP A 258 -4.16 -19.00 5.22
CA ASP A 258 -3.07 -18.02 5.27
C ASP A 258 -2.32 -18.00 3.93
N LEU A 259 -1.93 -16.81 3.47
CA LEU A 259 -1.19 -16.64 2.22
C LEU A 259 0.12 -17.43 2.19
N LEU A 260 0.76 -17.59 3.35
CA LEU A 260 2.01 -18.34 3.45
C LEU A 260 1.80 -19.84 3.24
N ASP A 261 0.69 -20.38 3.70
CA ASP A 261 0.35 -21.79 3.48
C ASP A 261 -0.01 -22.03 2.02
N VAL A 262 -0.70 -21.08 1.41
CA VAL A 262 -0.97 -21.08 -0.05
C VAL A 262 0.33 -21.11 -0.85
N TYR A 263 1.31 -20.30 -0.50
CA TYR A 263 2.61 -20.29 -1.18
C TYR A 263 3.39 -21.61 -1.05
N ARG A 264 3.24 -22.31 0.08
CA ARG A 264 3.90 -23.62 0.29
C ARG A 264 3.40 -24.73 -0.61
N VAL A 265 2.14 -24.63 -1.05
CA VAL A 265 1.53 -25.65 -1.92
C VAL A 265 1.56 -25.26 -3.39
N SER A 266 1.88 -24.01 -3.70
CA SER A 266 1.91 -23.49 -5.07
C SER A 266 3.25 -23.80 -5.77
N ASP A 267 3.19 -24.29 -7.00
CA ASP A 267 4.37 -24.43 -7.87
C ASP A 267 4.68 -23.10 -8.56
N LEU A 268 3.67 -22.31 -8.88
CA LEU A 268 3.77 -20.98 -9.48
C LEU A 268 2.66 -20.07 -8.93
N VAL A 269 2.97 -18.81 -8.73
CA VAL A 269 2.01 -17.81 -8.30
C VAL A 269 1.85 -16.72 -9.35
N LEU A 270 0.61 -16.40 -9.69
CA LEU A 270 0.27 -15.26 -10.54
C LEU A 270 -0.27 -14.15 -9.64
N ILE A 271 0.42 -13.03 -9.61
CA ILE A 271 0.15 -11.96 -8.64
C ILE A 271 -0.46 -10.78 -9.37
N SER A 272 -1.60 -10.31 -8.87
CA SER A 272 -2.22 -9.07 -9.34
C SER A 272 -1.25 -7.89 -9.19
N ASN A 273 -1.14 -7.07 -10.22
CA ASN A 273 -0.12 -6.02 -10.39
C ASN A 273 0.12 -5.14 -9.14
N PRO A 274 -0.92 -4.57 -8.49
CA PRO A 274 -0.70 -3.67 -7.36
C PRO A 274 -0.36 -4.36 -6.04
N SER A 275 -0.36 -5.69 -6.01
CA SER A 275 -0.24 -6.44 -4.76
C SER A 275 1.19 -6.48 -4.22
N SER A 276 1.34 -6.22 -2.91
CA SER A 276 2.61 -6.42 -2.21
C SER A 276 2.94 -7.90 -1.96
N ALA A 277 2.04 -8.82 -2.30
CA ALA A 277 2.22 -10.27 -2.19
C ALA A 277 3.43 -10.78 -3.01
N VAL A 278 3.87 -10.01 -4.00
CA VAL A 278 5.11 -10.30 -4.73
C VAL A 278 6.33 -10.39 -3.82
N LEU A 279 6.40 -9.54 -2.78
CA LEU A 279 7.49 -9.61 -1.81
C LEU A 279 7.38 -10.86 -0.92
N ASP A 280 6.15 -11.24 -0.55
CA ASP A 280 5.89 -12.46 0.22
C ASP A 280 6.36 -13.69 -0.58
N ALA A 281 6.01 -13.76 -1.88
CA ALA A 281 6.47 -14.83 -2.78
C ALA A 281 8.00 -14.89 -2.89
N MET A 282 8.68 -13.72 -3.00
CA MET A 282 10.14 -13.64 -3.01
C MET A 282 10.75 -14.16 -1.71
N TYR A 283 10.19 -13.82 -0.55
CA TYR A 283 10.66 -14.30 0.75
C TYR A 283 10.46 -15.82 0.90
N MET A 284 9.34 -16.33 0.43
CA MET A 284 9.02 -17.76 0.43
C MET A 284 9.76 -18.55 -0.64
N LYS A 285 10.48 -17.86 -1.55
CA LYS A 285 11.18 -18.46 -2.71
C LYS A 285 10.23 -19.25 -3.61
N VAL A 286 9.01 -18.78 -3.77
CA VAL A 286 8.04 -19.36 -4.68
C VAL A 286 8.15 -18.67 -6.03
N PRO A 287 8.18 -19.40 -7.14
CA PRO A 287 8.13 -18.83 -8.48
C PRO A 287 6.87 -17.98 -8.66
N PHE A 288 7.02 -16.83 -9.33
CA PHE A 288 5.89 -15.94 -9.56
C PHE A 288 5.98 -15.20 -10.89
N TYR A 289 4.84 -14.83 -11.41
CA TYR A 289 4.70 -13.75 -12.39
C TYR A 289 3.78 -12.67 -11.84
N VAL A 290 4.09 -11.40 -12.15
CA VAL A 290 3.20 -10.28 -11.89
C VAL A 290 2.38 -10.03 -13.15
N TYR A 291 1.07 -10.04 -13.04
CA TYR A 291 0.19 -9.78 -14.17
C TYR A 291 0.14 -8.28 -14.46
N ASP A 292 0.57 -7.93 -15.67
CA ASP A 292 0.66 -6.56 -16.19
C ASP A 292 -0.32 -6.42 -17.36
N GLY A 293 -1.60 -6.22 -17.04
CA GLY A 293 -2.65 -6.02 -18.03
C GLY A 293 -2.40 -4.80 -18.92
N GLN A 294 -2.86 -4.86 -20.17
CA GLN A 294 -2.51 -3.88 -21.22
C GLN A 294 -3.02 -2.46 -20.92
N ASP A 295 -4.18 -2.35 -20.24
CA ASP A 295 -4.89 -1.07 -20.09
C ASP A 295 -4.58 -0.34 -18.78
N PHE A 296 -3.63 -0.81 -18.00
CA PHE A 296 -3.33 -0.27 -16.68
C PHE A 296 -1.88 0.19 -16.54
N LEU A 297 -1.70 1.26 -15.75
CA LEU A 297 -0.36 1.61 -15.26
C LEU A 297 0.16 0.48 -14.36
N ASN A 298 1.44 0.19 -14.49
CA ASN A 298 2.06 -0.83 -13.65
C ASN A 298 2.29 -0.30 -12.22
N PHE A 299 1.42 -0.65 -11.29
CA PHE A 299 1.50 -0.31 -9.86
C PHE A 299 2.25 -1.35 -9.03
N SER A 300 2.90 -2.31 -9.65
CA SER A 300 3.69 -3.28 -8.89
C SER A 300 4.78 -2.58 -8.08
N PRO A 301 4.94 -2.93 -6.79
CA PRO A 301 6.06 -2.42 -6.00
C PRO A 301 7.42 -2.84 -6.57
N MET A 302 7.42 -3.79 -7.50
CA MET A 302 8.61 -4.33 -8.13
C MET A 302 8.88 -3.79 -9.54
N TYR A 303 8.05 -2.87 -10.06
CA TYR A 303 8.09 -2.40 -11.46
C TYR A 303 9.47 -1.96 -11.95
N SER A 304 10.20 -1.21 -11.14
CA SER A 304 11.55 -0.72 -11.49
C SER A 304 12.69 -1.57 -10.92
N ILE A 305 12.38 -2.70 -10.30
CA ILE A 305 13.31 -3.48 -9.49
C ILE A 305 13.63 -4.83 -10.12
N ILE A 306 12.63 -5.48 -10.71
CA ILE A 306 12.78 -6.79 -11.34
C ILE A 306 12.74 -6.70 -12.87
N ASP A 307 13.36 -7.69 -13.50
CA ASP A 307 13.40 -7.83 -14.95
C ASP A 307 11.97 -7.96 -15.53
N LYS A 308 11.75 -7.42 -16.73
CA LYS A 308 10.49 -7.54 -17.48
C LYS A 308 10.05 -9.00 -17.71
N LYS A 309 10.97 -9.96 -17.67
CA LYS A 309 10.64 -11.38 -17.79
C LYS A 309 9.71 -11.91 -16.68
N TYR A 310 9.65 -11.26 -15.52
CA TYR A 310 8.77 -11.62 -14.41
C TYR A 310 7.37 -11.04 -14.52
N PHE A 311 7.12 -10.21 -15.55
CA PHE A 311 5.79 -9.71 -15.84
C PHE A 311 5.14 -10.57 -16.93
N ILE A 312 3.86 -10.90 -16.75
CA ILE A 312 3.04 -11.66 -17.67
C ILE A 312 1.89 -10.80 -18.16
N ARG A 313 1.60 -10.86 -19.46
CA ARG A 313 0.53 -10.10 -20.13
C ARG A 313 -0.36 -11.04 -20.91
N ASP A 314 -1.53 -10.55 -21.36
CA ASP A 314 -2.53 -11.35 -22.06
C ASP A 314 -1.93 -12.11 -23.25
N TYR A 315 -1.14 -11.42 -24.09
CA TYR A 315 -0.55 -12.01 -25.30
C TYR A 315 0.46 -13.14 -25.04
N ASN A 316 1.03 -13.20 -23.84
CA ASN A 316 2.02 -14.23 -23.49
C ASN A 316 1.62 -15.08 -22.26
N PHE A 317 0.37 -14.95 -21.80
CA PHE A 317 -0.12 -15.60 -20.59
C PHE A 317 0.05 -17.13 -20.65
N VAL A 318 -0.52 -17.75 -21.67
CA VAL A 318 -0.48 -19.20 -21.82
C VAL A 318 0.94 -19.69 -22.07
N SER A 319 1.69 -19.04 -22.96
CA SER A 319 3.04 -19.48 -23.33
C SER A 319 4.01 -19.41 -22.16
N LYS A 320 3.98 -18.34 -21.36
CA LYS A 320 4.83 -18.20 -20.16
C LYS A 320 4.49 -19.24 -19.10
N ILE A 321 3.22 -19.48 -18.85
CA ILE A 321 2.81 -20.49 -17.87
C ILE A 321 3.23 -21.90 -18.34
N LYS A 322 3.03 -22.24 -19.62
CA LYS A 322 3.46 -23.53 -20.16
C LYS A 322 4.98 -23.70 -20.22
N SER A 323 5.72 -22.62 -20.38
CA SER A 323 7.20 -22.66 -20.35
C SER A 323 7.77 -22.80 -18.93
N PHE A 324 6.94 -22.63 -17.90
CA PHE A 324 7.34 -22.83 -16.52
C PHE A 324 7.69 -24.30 -16.27
N LYS A 325 8.92 -24.54 -15.81
CA LYS A 325 9.40 -25.87 -15.41
C LYS A 325 9.62 -25.90 -13.90
N LYS A 326 8.96 -26.81 -13.22
CA LYS A 326 8.99 -26.98 -11.76
C LYS A 326 10.41 -27.03 -11.17
N ASN A 327 11.38 -27.59 -11.91
CA ASN A 327 12.76 -27.79 -11.45
C ASN A 327 13.76 -26.70 -11.89
N SER A 328 13.42 -25.84 -12.86
CA SER A 328 14.29 -24.77 -13.36
C SER A 328 14.20 -23.46 -12.55
N SER A 329 13.35 -23.43 -11.53
CA SER A 329 12.90 -22.21 -10.89
C SER A 329 13.86 -21.61 -9.86
N LYS A 330 14.77 -22.40 -9.29
CA LYS A 330 15.59 -21.93 -8.16
C LYS A 330 16.59 -20.83 -8.53
N GLU A 331 17.18 -20.87 -9.72
CA GLU A 331 18.13 -19.84 -10.18
C GLU A 331 17.43 -18.57 -10.67
N LEU A 332 16.32 -18.73 -11.41
CA LEU A 332 15.55 -17.61 -11.94
C LEU A 332 14.96 -16.72 -10.85
N TRP A 333 14.67 -17.28 -9.67
CA TRP A 333 13.98 -16.62 -8.56
C TRP A 333 14.91 -16.25 -7.39
N ASN A 334 16.22 -16.26 -7.64
CA ASN A 334 17.20 -15.88 -6.63
C ASN A 334 17.43 -14.36 -6.62
N PHE A 335 16.49 -13.64 -6.00
CA PHE A 335 16.59 -12.19 -5.84
C PHE A 335 17.53 -11.81 -4.70
N ASN A 336 18.29 -10.75 -4.90
CA ASN A 336 19.09 -10.16 -3.82
C ASN A 336 18.18 -9.35 -2.88
N LYS A 337 17.52 -10.04 -1.95
CA LYS A 337 16.59 -9.49 -0.98
C LYS A 337 17.20 -8.39 -0.12
N LYS A 338 18.50 -8.48 0.17
CA LYS A 338 19.23 -7.51 1.01
C LYS A 338 19.20 -6.10 0.43
N ASN A 339 19.01 -5.94 -0.88
CA ASN A 339 18.92 -4.64 -1.51
C ASN A 339 17.51 -4.04 -1.51
N ILE A 340 16.48 -4.83 -1.20
CA ILE A 340 15.07 -4.40 -1.25
C ILE A 340 14.61 -3.94 0.12
N LEU A 341 14.77 -4.81 1.12
CA LEU A 341 14.30 -4.57 2.49
C LEU A 341 15.45 -4.67 3.50
N ASN A 342 15.25 -4.05 4.65
CA ASN A 342 16.11 -4.23 5.81
C ASN A 342 15.58 -5.41 6.65
N ASP A 343 16.04 -6.62 6.34
CA ASP A 343 15.53 -7.89 6.86
C ASP A 343 16.36 -8.47 8.01
N ASN A 344 17.01 -7.64 8.79
CA ASN A 344 17.72 -8.07 9.99
C ASN A 344 16.72 -8.68 11.00
N ASN A 345 17.12 -9.79 11.65
CA ASN A 345 16.27 -10.50 12.62
C ASN A 345 16.18 -9.84 14.00
N ASN A 346 16.86 -8.70 14.20
CA ASN A 346 16.81 -7.95 15.44
C ASN A 346 16.06 -6.64 15.20
N VAL A 347 15.55 -6.05 16.26
CA VAL A 347 14.79 -4.79 16.25
C VAL A 347 15.64 -3.60 16.74
N LYS A 348 16.95 -3.68 16.60
CA LYS A 348 17.89 -2.69 17.16
C LYS A 348 17.65 -1.27 16.64
N GLU A 349 17.36 -1.12 15.35
CA GLU A 349 17.11 0.20 14.78
C GLU A 349 15.76 0.76 15.27
N TRP A 350 14.74 -0.10 15.46
CA TRP A 350 13.50 0.29 16.10
C TRP A 350 13.70 0.73 17.54
N GLU A 351 14.48 -0.02 18.33
CA GLU A 351 14.80 0.37 19.71
C GLU A 351 15.48 1.74 19.78
N LYS A 352 16.42 2.03 18.88
CA LYS A 352 17.10 3.31 18.81
C LYS A 352 16.15 4.48 18.52
N ILE A 353 15.15 4.30 17.66
CA ILE A 353 14.25 5.39 17.30
C ILE A 353 13.14 5.62 18.32
N ILE A 354 12.79 4.61 19.11
CA ILE A 354 11.75 4.70 20.15
C ILE A 354 12.33 5.32 21.43
N LYS A 355 13.55 4.94 21.81
CA LYS A 355 14.19 5.38 23.07
C LYS A 355 14.64 6.85 23.06
N TYR A 356 14.86 7.46 21.89
CA TYR A 356 15.34 8.83 21.71
C TYR A 356 14.36 9.66 20.86
#